data_32fa50e3dd38f0f9dbd5ef74962a5c54
#
_entry.id   32fa50e3dd38f0f9dbd5ef74962a5c54
#
_cell.length_a   1.000
_cell.length_b   1.000
_cell.length_c   1.000
_cell.angle_alpha   90.00
_cell.angle_beta   90.00
_cell.angle_gamma   90.00
#
_symmetry.space_group_name_H-M   'P 1'
#
loop_
_entity.id
_entity.type
_entity.pdbx_description
1 polymer ?
#
loop_
_entity_poly.entity_id
_entity_poly.type
_entity_poly.pdbx_seq_one_letter_code
_entity_poly.pdbx_strand_id
1 'polypeptide(L)'
;MTAVVEVRGLTVSFGTVTAVAGFDLTVAAGSSVALVGRNGAGKSTTLRVLGGVLPPTSGSVAIDGEDAARHPDRVREIVGYCPDVGGLIPRATPWEHLALAARLRGLDPSWTDRATDLLDRFDLLAAADRITAGFSHGMGRRMSVLLAAFHEPKVLLLDEPFDGVDPLGVEATLELIRELRVTGSAVLISTHLLDLAVQACDEAVVLRRGQVVAAAPAVELAGREGAARYRELLA
;
A
#
# COMPACT_ATOMS: atom_id res chain seq x y z
N MET A 1 18.81 -10.19 -6.73
CA MET A 1 17.63 -9.34 -6.98
C MET A 1 17.95 -7.93 -6.53
N THR A 2 17.60 -6.90 -7.31
CA THR A 2 17.90 -5.50 -6.97
C THR A 2 16.86 -5.01 -5.95
N ALA A 3 17.34 -4.42 -4.84
CA ALA A 3 16.46 -3.78 -3.87
C ALA A 3 15.81 -2.54 -4.47
N VAL A 4 14.49 -2.41 -4.34
CA VAL A 4 13.70 -1.24 -4.79
C VAL A 4 13.25 -0.40 -3.59
N VAL A 5 13.05 -1.03 -2.43
CA VAL A 5 12.78 -0.34 -1.17
C VAL A 5 13.90 -0.67 -0.19
N GLU A 6 14.57 0.34 0.33
CA GLU A 6 15.57 0.22 1.39
C GLU A 6 15.23 1.16 2.54
N VAL A 7 15.06 0.60 3.73
CA VAL A 7 14.80 1.34 4.98
C VAL A 7 15.85 0.97 6.01
N ARG A 8 16.49 1.96 6.61
CA ARG A 8 17.55 1.76 7.62
C ARG A 8 17.29 2.63 8.85
N GLY A 9 17.06 1.99 9.98
CA GLY A 9 16.89 2.62 11.29
C GLY A 9 15.77 3.65 11.34
N LEU A 10 14.71 3.47 10.53
CA LEU A 10 13.62 4.43 10.42
C LEU A 10 12.97 4.66 11.79
N THR A 11 12.96 5.91 12.22
CA THR A 11 12.26 6.36 13.42
C THR A 11 11.34 7.51 13.08
N VAL A 12 10.11 7.46 13.60
CA VAL A 12 9.10 8.52 13.43
C VAL A 12 8.49 8.83 14.79
N SER A 13 8.59 10.08 15.22
CA SER A 13 8.03 10.56 16.49
C SER A 13 7.11 11.76 16.27
N PHE A 14 6.01 11.78 16.99
CA PHE A 14 5.04 12.88 17.05
C PHE A 14 5.05 13.44 18.49
N GLY A 15 5.78 14.53 18.71
CA GLY A 15 6.03 15.04 20.05
C GLY A 15 6.73 13.99 20.92
N THR A 16 6.08 13.55 21.99
CA THR A 16 6.63 12.55 22.93
C THR A 16 6.33 11.10 22.53
N VAL A 17 5.51 10.88 21.48
CA VAL A 17 5.10 9.54 21.06
C VAL A 17 5.95 9.09 19.88
N THR A 18 6.68 7.99 20.04
CA THR A 18 7.40 7.34 18.97
C THR A 18 6.49 6.30 18.30
N ALA A 19 6.08 6.57 17.05
CA ALA A 19 5.19 5.71 16.28
C ALA A 19 5.92 4.58 15.54
N VAL A 20 7.20 4.82 15.16
CA VAL A 20 8.10 3.82 14.55
C VAL A 20 9.47 4.01 15.18
N ALA A 21 10.13 2.93 15.59
CA ALA A 21 11.41 2.97 16.31
C ALA A 21 12.42 1.98 15.72
N GLY A 22 13.40 2.49 14.97
CA GLY A 22 14.50 1.70 14.45
C GLY A 22 14.06 0.62 13.46
N PHE A 23 13.13 0.94 12.54
CA PHE A 23 12.58 -0.02 11.57
C PHE A 23 13.53 -0.18 10.38
N ASP A 24 13.91 -1.43 10.10
CA ASP A 24 14.69 -1.82 8.94
C ASP A 24 13.86 -2.71 8.01
N LEU A 25 13.98 -2.49 6.70
CA LEU A 25 13.30 -3.28 5.67
C LEU A 25 14.04 -3.18 4.33
N THR A 26 14.11 -4.29 3.62
CA THR A 26 14.56 -4.31 2.22
C THR A 26 13.56 -5.11 1.40
N VAL A 27 13.06 -4.53 0.30
CA VAL A 27 12.13 -5.22 -0.62
C VAL A 27 12.71 -5.20 -2.03
N ALA A 28 12.78 -6.37 -2.64
CA ALA A 28 13.23 -6.52 -4.02
C ALA A 28 12.11 -6.23 -5.03
N ALA A 29 12.49 -5.93 -6.28
CA ALA A 29 11.55 -5.85 -7.39
C ALA A 29 10.77 -7.16 -7.53
N GLY A 30 9.46 -7.08 -7.77
CA GLY A 30 8.55 -8.22 -7.91
C GLY A 30 8.19 -8.93 -6.59
N SER A 31 8.74 -8.49 -5.44
CA SER A 31 8.45 -9.07 -4.13
C SER A 31 7.29 -8.34 -3.42
N SER A 32 6.67 -9.02 -2.46
CA SER A 32 5.59 -8.43 -1.66
C SER A 32 5.78 -8.68 -0.17
N VAL A 33 5.50 -7.64 0.63
CA VAL A 33 5.65 -7.67 2.10
C VAL A 33 4.36 -7.19 2.77
N ALA A 34 3.85 -7.97 3.71
CA ALA A 34 2.77 -7.55 4.60
C ALA A 34 3.34 -6.95 5.89
N LEU A 35 2.95 -5.73 6.20
CA LEU A 35 3.12 -5.14 7.52
C LEU A 35 1.89 -5.51 8.36
N VAL A 36 2.05 -6.41 9.30
CA VAL A 36 0.94 -6.89 10.15
C VAL A 36 1.12 -6.43 11.59
N GLY A 37 0.02 -6.12 12.27
CA GLY A 37 0.05 -5.62 13.63
C GLY A 37 -1.27 -4.97 14.04
N ARG A 38 -1.45 -4.74 15.35
CA ARG A 38 -2.64 -4.06 15.89
C ARG A 38 -2.72 -2.60 15.44
N ASN A 39 -3.89 -2.00 15.59
CA ASN A 39 -4.04 -0.56 15.36
C ASN A 39 -3.07 0.22 16.27
N GLY A 40 -2.41 1.23 15.69
CA GLY A 40 -1.37 1.99 16.39
C GLY A 40 0.02 1.30 16.42
N ALA A 41 0.22 0.15 15.75
CA ALA A 41 1.52 -0.51 15.70
C ALA A 41 2.59 0.21 14.86
N GLY A 42 2.23 1.25 14.08
CA GLY A 42 3.15 2.00 13.24
C GLY A 42 3.04 1.72 11.73
N LYS A 43 2.16 0.77 11.30
CA LYS A 43 2.01 0.35 9.89
C LYS A 43 1.78 1.53 8.93
N SER A 44 0.68 2.26 9.11
CA SER A 44 0.33 3.44 8.28
C SER A 44 1.38 4.54 8.32
N THR A 45 2.02 4.75 9.48
CA THR A 45 3.11 5.73 9.63
C THR A 45 4.31 5.32 8.77
N THR A 46 4.68 4.04 8.78
CA THR A 46 5.73 3.50 7.92
C THR A 46 5.40 3.71 6.45
N LEU A 47 4.19 3.32 6.00
CA LEU A 47 3.78 3.48 4.59
C LEU A 47 3.78 4.95 4.16
N ARG A 48 3.37 5.90 5.03
CA ARG A 48 3.41 7.34 4.73
C ARG A 48 4.83 7.86 4.50
N VAL A 49 5.81 7.36 5.25
CA VAL A 49 7.21 7.74 5.03
C VAL A 49 7.72 7.15 3.72
N LEU A 50 7.45 5.87 3.45
CA LEU A 50 7.82 5.22 2.19
C LEU A 50 7.21 5.94 0.97
N GLY A 51 5.98 6.43 1.08
CA GLY A 51 5.30 7.18 0.04
C GLY A 51 5.71 8.65 -0.11
N GLY A 52 6.71 9.12 0.64
CA GLY A 52 7.15 10.53 0.61
C GLY A 52 6.10 11.52 1.12
N VAL A 53 5.13 11.06 1.92
CA VAL A 53 4.05 11.89 2.49
C VAL A 53 4.45 12.45 3.85
N LEU A 54 5.27 11.71 4.60
CA LEU A 54 5.74 12.08 5.93
C LEU A 54 7.26 11.98 5.98
N PRO A 55 7.99 13.01 6.44
CA PRO A 55 9.44 12.91 6.64
C PRO A 55 9.74 12.03 7.86
N PRO A 56 10.84 11.25 7.84
CA PRO A 56 11.32 10.53 9.02
C PRO A 56 11.87 11.49 10.07
N THR A 57 11.81 11.12 11.36
CA THR A 57 12.51 11.82 12.42
C THR A 57 14.02 11.51 12.40
N SER A 58 14.37 10.25 12.12
CA SER A 58 15.74 9.79 11.88
C SER A 58 15.74 8.49 11.06
N GLY A 59 16.92 8.04 10.66
CA GLY A 59 17.09 6.93 9.74
C GLY A 59 17.02 7.37 8.28
N SER A 60 16.98 6.42 7.35
CA SER A 60 16.93 6.70 5.92
C SER A 60 15.95 5.76 5.20
N VAL A 61 15.33 6.29 4.15
CA VAL A 61 14.44 5.55 3.25
C VAL A 61 14.85 5.88 1.82
N ALA A 62 15.16 4.85 1.04
CA ALA A 62 15.40 4.97 -0.39
C ALA A 62 14.39 4.13 -1.17
N ILE A 63 13.81 4.71 -2.20
CA ILE A 63 12.87 4.08 -3.13
C ILE A 63 13.47 4.16 -4.53
N ASP A 64 13.78 3.01 -5.11
CA ASP A 64 14.48 2.92 -6.41
C ASP A 64 15.75 3.82 -6.47
N GLY A 65 16.50 3.88 -5.35
CA GLY A 65 17.68 4.71 -5.18
C GLY A 65 17.42 6.17 -4.79
N GLU A 66 16.18 6.66 -4.84
CA GLU A 66 15.82 8.03 -4.46
C GLU A 66 15.57 8.15 -2.95
N ASP A 67 16.27 9.08 -2.29
CA ASP A 67 16.09 9.39 -0.85
C ASP A 67 14.74 10.07 -0.62
N ALA A 68 13.84 9.41 0.10
CA ALA A 68 12.46 9.88 0.32
C ALA A 68 12.38 11.19 1.13
N ALA A 69 13.38 11.51 1.95
CA ALA A 69 13.42 12.75 2.72
C ALA A 69 13.93 13.93 1.88
N ARG A 70 14.87 13.67 0.97
CA ARG A 70 15.50 14.69 0.13
C ARG A 70 14.75 14.93 -1.17
N HIS A 71 14.20 13.89 -1.76
CA HIS A 71 13.54 13.91 -3.07
C HIS A 71 12.10 13.34 -3.00
N PRO A 72 11.22 13.84 -2.11
CA PRO A 72 9.88 13.27 -1.92
C PRO A 72 9.02 13.36 -3.19
N ASP A 73 9.26 14.35 -4.06
CA ASP A 73 8.53 14.48 -5.32
C ASP A 73 8.89 13.35 -6.29
N ARG A 74 10.19 12.99 -6.40
CA ARG A 74 10.66 11.86 -7.20
C ARG A 74 10.08 10.54 -6.70
N VAL A 75 10.06 10.34 -5.38
CA VAL A 75 9.44 9.16 -4.78
C VAL A 75 7.96 9.09 -5.13
N ARG A 76 7.21 10.19 -5.07
CA ARG A 76 5.79 10.23 -5.43
C ARG A 76 5.50 9.96 -6.90
N GLU A 77 6.45 10.20 -7.81
CA GLU A 77 6.32 9.84 -9.23
C GLU A 77 6.34 8.31 -9.45
N ILE A 78 7.13 7.59 -8.68
CA ILE A 78 7.38 6.15 -8.85
C ILE A 78 6.59 5.26 -7.88
N VAL A 79 5.97 5.87 -6.85
CA VAL A 79 5.15 5.18 -5.85
C VAL A 79 3.66 5.36 -6.13
N GLY A 80 2.91 4.27 -6.04
CA GLY A 80 1.46 4.30 -5.88
C GLY A 80 1.10 4.14 -4.40
N TYR A 81 0.30 5.03 -3.85
CA TYR A 81 -0.08 4.97 -2.44
C TYR A 81 -1.60 5.02 -2.26
N CYS A 82 -2.16 3.98 -1.65
CA CYS A 82 -3.54 3.93 -1.19
C CYS A 82 -3.55 4.12 0.33
N PRO A 83 -4.00 5.27 0.86
CA PRO A 83 -4.08 5.51 2.30
C PRO A 83 -5.25 4.75 2.94
N ASP A 84 -5.16 4.47 4.24
CA ASP A 84 -6.26 3.88 5.02
C ASP A 84 -7.51 4.78 5.03
N VAL A 85 -7.34 6.07 5.18
CA VAL A 85 -8.43 7.06 5.18
C VAL A 85 -8.15 8.15 4.16
N GLY A 86 -9.18 8.55 3.39
CA GLY A 86 -9.07 9.61 2.39
C GLY A 86 -8.54 9.10 1.05
N GLY A 87 -7.79 9.95 0.35
CA GLY A 87 -7.22 9.63 -0.96
C GLY A 87 -8.13 9.99 -2.15
N LEU A 88 -9.42 10.21 -1.93
CA LEU A 88 -10.35 10.64 -2.97
C LEU A 88 -10.84 12.08 -2.73
N ILE A 89 -11.07 12.81 -3.81
CA ILE A 89 -11.68 14.13 -3.81
C ILE A 89 -13.21 13.94 -3.84
N PRO A 90 -13.96 14.29 -2.78
CA PRO A 90 -15.36 13.90 -2.65
C PRO A 90 -16.27 14.39 -3.80
N ARG A 91 -15.94 15.52 -4.40
CA ARG A 91 -16.71 16.14 -5.50
C ARG A 91 -16.22 15.78 -6.89
N ALA A 92 -15.23 14.91 -7.01
CA ALA A 92 -14.74 14.40 -8.28
C ALA A 92 -15.29 13.00 -8.57
N THR A 93 -15.45 12.69 -9.84
CA THR A 93 -15.82 11.37 -10.34
C THR A 93 -14.58 10.48 -10.45
N PRO A 94 -14.70 9.14 -10.56
CA PRO A 94 -13.60 8.24 -10.93
C PRO A 94 -12.82 8.71 -12.15
N TRP A 95 -13.51 9.09 -13.22
CA TRP A 95 -12.86 9.60 -14.43
C TRP A 95 -12.02 10.85 -14.18
N GLU A 96 -12.53 11.80 -13.40
CA GLU A 96 -11.79 13.01 -13.04
C GLU A 96 -10.55 12.71 -12.20
N HIS A 97 -10.62 11.75 -11.28
CA HIS A 97 -9.45 11.28 -10.51
C HIS A 97 -8.39 10.67 -11.42
N LEU A 98 -8.79 9.78 -12.33
CA LEU A 98 -7.88 9.14 -13.27
C LEU A 98 -7.27 10.12 -14.25
N ALA A 99 -8.08 11.04 -14.78
CA ALA A 99 -7.59 12.10 -15.65
C ALA A 99 -6.59 13.04 -14.94
N LEU A 100 -6.85 13.38 -13.67
CA LEU A 100 -5.92 14.15 -12.85
C LEU A 100 -4.62 13.39 -12.62
N ALA A 101 -4.70 12.10 -12.24
CA ALA A 101 -3.55 11.26 -12.04
C ALA A 101 -2.70 11.08 -13.29
N ALA A 102 -3.35 10.89 -14.45
CA ALA A 102 -2.69 10.80 -15.76
C ALA A 102 -1.93 12.08 -16.12
N ARG A 103 -2.58 13.24 -15.93
CA ARG A 103 -1.96 14.54 -16.19
C ARG A 103 -0.77 14.82 -15.29
N LEU A 104 -0.88 14.55 -13.99
CA LEU A 104 0.20 14.78 -13.02
C LEU A 104 1.43 13.91 -13.29
N ARG A 105 1.24 12.75 -13.94
CA ARG A 105 2.31 11.81 -14.28
C ARG A 105 2.74 11.84 -15.74
N GLY A 106 2.12 12.70 -16.56
CA GLY A 106 2.42 12.80 -17.99
C GLY A 106 2.16 11.50 -18.76
N LEU A 107 1.13 10.73 -18.39
CA LEU A 107 0.79 9.48 -19.05
C LEU A 107 0.34 9.73 -20.49
N ASP A 108 0.67 8.80 -21.39
CA ASP A 108 0.22 8.79 -22.78
C ASP A 108 -1.32 8.74 -22.86
N PRO A 109 -1.98 9.33 -23.89
CA PRO A 109 -3.43 9.32 -24.04
C PRO A 109 -4.11 7.94 -24.01
N SER A 110 -3.39 6.85 -24.25
CA SER A 110 -3.88 5.48 -24.11
C SER A 110 -4.23 5.08 -22.66
N TRP A 111 -3.95 5.95 -21.67
CA TRP A 111 -4.33 5.70 -20.28
C TRP A 111 -5.82 5.39 -20.10
N THR A 112 -6.69 5.87 -21.00
CA THR A 112 -8.13 5.65 -20.95
C THR A 112 -8.53 4.18 -21.09
N ASP A 113 -7.80 3.40 -21.90
CA ASP A 113 -8.08 1.98 -22.10
C ASP A 113 -7.81 1.20 -20.80
N ARG A 114 -6.65 1.47 -20.17
CA ARG A 114 -6.31 0.90 -18.87
C ARG A 114 -7.29 1.36 -17.77
N ALA A 115 -7.68 2.63 -17.78
CA ALA A 115 -8.65 3.14 -16.82
C ALA A 115 -9.99 2.42 -16.93
N THR A 116 -10.48 2.19 -18.17
CA THR A 116 -11.72 1.47 -18.44
C THR A 116 -11.63 0.03 -17.92
N ASP A 117 -10.55 -0.69 -18.25
CA ASP A 117 -10.32 -2.07 -17.79
C ASP A 117 -10.31 -2.16 -16.25
N LEU A 118 -9.56 -1.29 -15.59
CA LEU A 118 -9.49 -1.27 -14.13
C LEU A 118 -10.84 -0.91 -13.48
N LEU A 119 -11.58 0.07 -14.04
CA LEU A 119 -12.91 0.41 -13.54
C LEU A 119 -13.89 -0.75 -13.67
N ASP A 120 -13.83 -1.51 -14.76
CA ASP A 120 -14.67 -2.70 -14.96
C ASP A 120 -14.30 -3.80 -13.97
N ARG A 121 -13.02 -4.15 -13.86
CA ARG A 121 -12.51 -5.18 -12.94
C ARG A 121 -12.86 -4.91 -11.47
N PHE A 122 -12.86 -3.64 -11.08
CA PHE A 122 -13.22 -3.22 -9.71
C PHE A 122 -14.72 -2.95 -9.53
N ASP A 123 -15.57 -3.29 -10.52
CA ASP A 123 -17.01 -3.07 -10.51
C ASP A 123 -17.36 -1.59 -10.19
N LEU A 124 -16.66 -0.67 -10.86
CA LEU A 124 -16.84 0.78 -10.70
C LEU A 124 -17.22 1.47 -12.01
N LEU A 125 -17.20 0.77 -13.16
CA LEU A 125 -17.45 1.36 -14.47
C LEU A 125 -18.83 2.01 -14.55
N ALA A 126 -19.88 1.35 -14.03
CA ALA A 126 -21.24 1.89 -14.00
C ALA A 126 -21.39 3.13 -13.08
N ALA A 127 -20.41 3.37 -12.20
CA ALA A 127 -20.37 4.52 -11.30
C ALA A 127 -19.29 5.55 -11.68
N ALA A 128 -18.65 5.37 -12.84
CA ALA A 128 -17.47 6.13 -13.25
C ALA A 128 -17.75 7.64 -13.44
N ASP A 129 -19.00 8.03 -13.68
CA ASP A 129 -19.45 9.43 -13.82
C ASP A 129 -20.14 9.97 -12.57
N ARG A 130 -20.20 9.19 -11.48
CA ARG A 130 -20.79 9.63 -10.20
C ARG A 130 -19.71 10.20 -9.30
N ILE A 131 -20.02 11.28 -8.58
CA ILE A 131 -19.10 11.84 -7.57
C ILE A 131 -18.84 10.86 -6.45
N THR A 132 -17.58 10.78 -6.00
CA THR A 132 -17.15 9.79 -4.99
C THR A 132 -17.72 10.03 -3.59
N ALA A 133 -18.26 11.22 -3.29
CA ALA A 133 -18.99 11.48 -2.05
C ALA A 133 -20.21 10.56 -1.84
N GLY A 134 -20.76 10.00 -2.92
CA GLY A 134 -21.88 9.06 -2.88
C GLY A 134 -21.45 7.58 -2.87
N PHE A 135 -20.18 7.28 -2.75
CA PHE A 135 -19.67 5.90 -2.72
C PHE A 135 -19.87 5.26 -1.34
N SER A 136 -20.13 3.95 -1.34
CA SER A 136 -20.01 3.16 -0.12
C SER A 136 -18.52 3.10 0.31
N HIS A 137 -18.27 2.70 1.56
CA HIS A 137 -16.90 2.51 2.05
C HIS A 137 -16.09 1.57 1.13
N GLY A 138 -16.66 0.42 0.76
CA GLY A 138 -16.03 -0.54 -0.13
C GLY A 138 -15.78 0.01 -1.55
N MET A 139 -16.73 0.77 -2.14
CA MET A 139 -16.51 1.43 -3.44
C MET A 139 -15.36 2.44 -3.34
N GLY A 140 -15.32 3.25 -2.28
CA GLY A 140 -14.24 4.21 -2.06
C GLY A 140 -12.89 3.51 -1.91
N ARG A 141 -12.84 2.39 -1.19
CA ARG A 141 -11.62 1.60 -1.00
C ARG A 141 -11.13 1.01 -2.33
N ARG A 142 -12.03 0.37 -3.10
CA ARG A 142 -11.71 -0.16 -4.44
C ARG A 142 -11.18 0.93 -5.37
N MET A 143 -11.80 2.11 -5.38
CA MET A 143 -11.34 3.25 -6.17
C MET A 143 -9.95 3.75 -5.72
N SER A 144 -9.67 3.79 -4.42
CA SER A 144 -8.36 4.21 -3.90
C SER A 144 -7.25 3.23 -4.27
N VAL A 145 -7.50 1.93 -4.22
CA VAL A 145 -6.56 0.88 -4.66
C VAL A 145 -6.29 1.01 -6.16
N LEU A 146 -7.35 1.10 -6.98
CA LEU A 146 -7.27 1.29 -8.41
C LEU A 146 -6.42 2.52 -8.76
N LEU A 147 -6.71 3.66 -8.13
CA LEU A 147 -6.01 4.91 -8.38
C LEU A 147 -4.52 4.84 -8.02
N ALA A 148 -4.17 4.14 -6.94
CA ALA A 148 -2.78 3.93 -6.53
C ALA A 148 -2.00 3.06 -7.54
N ALA A 149 -2.65 2.08 -8.16
CA ALA A 149 -2.04 1.13 -9.09
C ALA A 149 -2.10 1.56 -10.57
N PHE A 150 -2.93 2.55 -10.89
CA PHE A 150 -3.29 2.96 -12.23
C PHE A 150 -2.10 3.26 -13.16
N HIS A 151 -1.05 3.89 -12.63
CA HIS A 151 0.14 4.29 -13.38
C HIS A 151 1.27 3.26 -13.38
N GLU A 152 1.00 2.01 -12.99
CA GLU A 152 1.99 0.92 -12.91
C GLU A 152 3.23 1.29 -12.10
N PRO A 153 3.06 1.63 -10.81
CA PRO A 153 4.15 2.13 -9.99
C PRO A 153 5.25 1.10 -9.80
N LYS A 154 6.51 1.53 -9.63
CA LYS A 154 7.61 0.63 -9.22
C LYS A 154 7.43 0.11 -7.81
N VAL A 155 6.76 0.87 -6.95
CA VAL A 155 6.40 0.47 -5.59
C VAL A 155 4.94 0.79 -5.33
N LEU A 156 4.14 -0.22 -4.99
CA LEU A 156 2.75 -0.07 -4.60
C LEU A 156 2.62 -0.21 -3.08
N LEU A 157 2.09 0.82 -2.43
CA LEU A 157 1.86 0.89 -0.99
C LEU A 157 0.36 0.91 -0.73
N LEU A 158 -0.16 -0.11 -0.02
CA LEU A 158 -1.57 -0.28 0.27
C LEU A 158 -1.81 -0.31 1.78
N ASP A 159 -2.49 0.70 2.30
CA ASP A 159 -2.81 0.80 3.73
C ASP A 159 -4.23 0.28 3.97
N GLU A 160 -4.36 -0.91 4.59
CA GLU A 160 -5.60 -1.65 4.86
C GLU A 160 -6.52 -1.79 3.61
N PRO A 161 -6.00 -2.28 2.44
CA PRO A 161 -6.73 -2.26 1.17
C PRO A 161 -8.00 -3.12 1.14
N PHE A 162 -8.15 -4.03 2.07
CA PHE A 162 -9.24 -5.00 2.13
C PHE A 162 -10.36 -4.61 3.10
N ASP A 163 -10.17 -3.53 3.87
CA ASP A 163 -11.13 -3.15 4.91
C ASP A 163 -12.47 -2.70 4.31
N GLY A 164 -13.55 -3.39 4.71
CA GLY A 164 -14.91 -3.13 4.23
C GLY A 164 -15.16 -3.42 2.74
N VAL A 165 -14.27 -4.16 2.10
CA VAL A 165 -14.38 -4.57 0.69
C VAL A 165 -15.07 -5.93 0.59
N ASP A 166 -15.98 -6.07 -0.37
CA ASP A 166 -16.66 -7.33 -0.67
C ASP A 166 -15.70 -8.37 -1.30
N PRO A 167 -16.06 -9.66 -1.34
CA PRO A 167 -15.18 -10.71 -1.86
C PRO A 167 -14.70 -10.47 -3.29
N LEU A 168 -15.52 -9.91 -4.16
CA LEU A 168 -15.14 -9.62 -5.55
C LEU A 168 -14.08 -8.52 -5.63
N GLY A 169 -14.23 -7.46 -4.83
CA GLY A 169 -13.23 -6.41 -4.75
C GLY A 169 -11.92 -6.87 -4.11
N VAL A 170 -11.97 -7.79 -3.15
CA VAL A 170 -10.78 -8.44 -2.59
C VAL A 170 -10.07 -9.25 -3.68
N GLU A 171 -10.78 -10.06 -4.46
CA GLU A 171 -10.20 -10.85 -5.55
C GLU A 171 -9.56 -9.97 -6.61
N ALA A 172 -10.25 -8.93 -7.09
CA ALA A 172 -9.71 -7.94 -8.03
C ALA A 172 -8.42 -7.28 -7.51
N THR A 173 -8.37 -6.95 -6.20
CA THR A 173 -7.18 -6.39 -5.57
C THR A 173 -6.02 -7.39 -5.54
N LEU A 174 -6.28 -8.65 -5.19
CA LEU A 174 -5.26 -9.72 -5.18
C LEU A 174 -4.70 -10.00 -6.57
N GLU A 175 -5.55 -10.01 -7.60
CA GLU A 175 -5.13 -10.17 -9.00
C GLU A 175 -4.25 -9.01 -9.45
N LEU A 176 -4.67 -7.78 -9.20
CA LEU A 176 -3.89 -6.58 -9.53
C LEU A 176 -2.50 -6.59 -8.87
N ILE A 177 -2.42 -7.01 -7.60
CA ILE A 177 -1.14 -7.19 -6.90
C ILE A 177 -0.26 -8.21 -7.61
N ARG A 178 -0.80 -9.37 -8.01
CA ARG A 178 -0.05 -10.41 -8.73
C ARG A 178 0.49 -9.89 -10.06
N GLU A 179 -0.34 -9.21 -10.85
CA GLU A 179 0.05 -8.62 -12.14
C GLU A 179 1.19 -7.62 -11.99
N LEU A 180 1.08 -6.66 -11.07
CA LEU A 180 2.11 -5.67 -10.84
C LEU A 180 3.42 -6.29 -10.36
N ARG A 181 3.37 -7.35 -9.56
CA ARG A 181 4.57 -8.09 -9.15
C ARG A 181 5.23 -8.80 -10.32
N VAL A 182 4.47 -9.40 -11.22
CA VAL A 182 5.00 -10.04 -12.45
C VAL A 182 5.72 -9.02 -13.35
N THR A 183 5.23 -7.79 -13.40
CA THR A 183 5.89 -6.69 -14.14
C THR A 183 7.05 -6.04 -13.39
N GLY A 184 7.34 -6.49 -12.15
CA GLY A 184 8.51 -6.07 -11.37
C GLY A 184 8.21 -5.05 -10.26
N SER A 185 6.96 -4.67 -10.03
CA SER A 185 6.60 -3.78 -8.91
C SER A 185 6.85 -4.47 -7.57
N ALA A 186 7.47 -3.75 -6.62
CA ALA A 186 7.48 -4.15 -5.22
C ALA A 186 6.14 -3.74 -4.57
N VAL A 187 5.56 -4.61 -3.74
CA VAL A 187 4.26 -4.34 -3.11
C VAL A 187 4.39 -4.41 -1.59
N LEU A 188 3.94 -3.38 -0.89
CA LEU A 188 3.84 -3.38 0.57
C LEU A 188 2.38 -3.14 0.98
N ILE A 189 1.88 -4.01 1.85
CA ILE A 189 0.49 -3.97 2.31
C ILE A 189 0.48 -3.89 3.83
N SER A 190 -0.22 -2.91 4.41
CA SER A 190 -0.60 -3.01 5.80
C SER A 190 -1.93 -3.74 5.92
N THR A 191 -2.03 -4.67 6.86
CA THR A 191 -3.30 -5.31 7.18
C THR A 191 -3.30 -5.95 8.57
N HIS A 192 -4.47 -6.11 9.14
CA HIS A 192 -4.71 -6.92 10.34
C HIS A 192 -5.35 -8.28 10.00
N LEU A 193 -5.66 -8.53 8.72
CA LEU A 193 -6.29 -9.74 8.21
C LEU A 193 -5.22 -10.71 7.72
N LEU A 194 -4.80 -11.65 8.59
CA LEU A 194 -3.69 -12.56 8.34
C LEU A 194 -3.88 -13.42 7.09
N ASP A 195 -5.08 -13.93 6.88
CA ASP A 195 -5.38 -14.79 5.72
C ASP A 195 -5.17 -14.04 4.39
N LEU A 196 -5.47 -12.73 4.34
CA LEU A 196 -5.23 -11.90 3.17
C LEU A 196 -3.76 -11.49 3.04
N ALA A 197 -3.05 -11.29 4.16
CA ALA A 197 -1.60 -11.11 4.14
C ALA A 197 -0.89 -12.31 3.51
N VAL A 198 -1.29 -13.53 3.88
CA VAL A 198 -0.75 -14.79 3.34
C VAL A 198 -1.06 -14.95 1.84
N GLN A 199 -2.25 -14.53 1.39
CA GLN A 199 -2.64 -14.63 -0.01
C GLN A 199 -1.94 -13.59 -0.91
N ALA A 200 -1.65 -12.41 -0.36
CA ALA A 200 -1.13 -11.27 -1.12
C ALA A 200 0.39 -11.16 -1.11
N CYS A 201 1.07 -11.69 -0.07
CA CYS A 201 2.47 -11.39 0.20
C CYS A 201 3.35 -12.62 0.37
N ASP A 202 4.63 -12.46 -0.01
CA ASP A 202 5.67 -13.49 0.20
C ASP A 202 6.16 -13.50 1.64
N GLU A 203 6.32 -12.30 2.22
CA GLU A 203 6.85 -12.11 3.56
C GLU A 203 5.89 -11.31 4.43
N ALA A 204 5.97 -11.49 5.72
CA ALA A 204 5.25 -10.72 6.72
C ALA A 204 6.19 -10.16 7.78
N VAL A 205 6.05 -8.88 8.06
CA VAL A 205 6.76 -8.16 9.14
C VAL A 205 5.74 -7.82 10.22
N VAL A 206 5.91 -8.38 11.41
CA VAL A 206 5.02 -8.16 12.54
C VAL A 206 5.49 -6.96 13.34
N LEU A 207 4.62 -5.96 13.44
CA LEU A 207 4.86 -4.71 14.15
C LEU A 207 4.09 -4.70 15.49
N ARG A 208 4.77 -4.28 16.56
CA ARG A 208 4.18 -4.03 17.87
C ARG A 208 4.78 -2.75 18.48
N ARG A 209 3.94 -1.77 18.76
CA ARG A 209 4.35 -0.48 19.39
C ARG A 209 5.51 0.20 18.66
N GLY A 210 5.44 0.23 17.33
CA GLY A 210 6.46 0.87 16.49
C GLY A 210 7.72 0.06 16.22
N GLN A 211 7.83 -1.17 16.73
CA GLN A 211 9.00 -2.03 16.57
C GLN A 211 8.66 -3.30 15.80
N VAL A 212 9.63 -3.81 15.04
CA VAL A 212 9.54 -5.14 14.43
C VAL A 212 9.78 -6.19 15.52
N VAL A 213 8.82 -7.09 15.71
CA VAL A 213 8.92 -8.19 16.66
C VAL A 213 9.15 -9.54 15.98
N ALA A 214 8.85 -9.65 14.69
CA ALA A 214 9.17 -10.80 13.86
C ALA A 214 9.14 -10.42 12.37
N ALA A 215 9.93 -11.13 11.56
CA ALA A 215 9.85 -11.15 10.11
C ALA A 215 10.00 -12.60 9.64
N ALA A 216 9.11 -13.06 8.78
CA ALA A 216 9.06 -14.44 8.31
C ALA A 216 8.30 -14.56 6.99
N PRO A 217 8.43 -15.68 6.24
CA PRO A 217 7.53 -15.97 5.12
C PRO A 217 6.06 -15.83 5.55
N ALA A 218 5.24 -15.15 4.74
CA ALA A 218 3.84 -14.87 5.10
C ALA A 218 3.05 -16.17 5.39
N VAL A 219 3.38 -17.26 4.70
CA VAL A 219 2.76 -18.58 4.88
C VAL A 219 2.88 -19.12 6.32
N GLU A 220 3.88 -18.69 7.09
CA GLU A 220 4.02 -19.08 8.51
C GLU A 220 2.92 -18.48 9.41
N LEU A 221 2.19 -17.49 8.93
CA LEU A 221 1.02 -16.91 9.61
C LEU A 221 -0.29 -17.60 9.24
N ALA A 222 -0.25 -18.61 8.35
CA ALA A 222 -1.43 -19.31 7.88
C ALA A 222 -2.06 -20.21 8.94
N GLY A 223 -3.39 -20.34 8.91
CA GLY A 223 -4.15 -21.28 9.70
C GLY A 223 -4.11 -21.00 11.21
N ARG A 224 -4.51 -22.03 12.00
CA ARG A 224 -4.65 -21.89 13.46
C ARG A 224 -3.32 -21.69 14.19
N GLU A 225 -2.28 -22.38 13.74
CA GLU A 225 -0.94 -22.30 14.36
C GLU A 225 -0.30 -20.94 14.09
N GLY A 226 -0.33 -20.46 12.84
CA GLY A 226 0.16 -19.13 12.49
C GLY A 226 -0.57 -18.02 13.22
N ALA A 227 -1.90 -18.12 13.34
CA ALA A 227 -2.70 -17.16 14.10
C ALA A 227 -2.42 -17.22 15.63
N ALA A 228 -2.06 -18.38 16.18
CA ALA A 228 -1.64 -18.52 17.57
C ALA A 228 -0.28 -17.85 17.79
N ARG A 229 0.71 -18.16 16.94
CA ARG A 229 2.05 -17.53 16.97
C ARG A 229 1.95 -16.02 16.86
N TYR A 230 1.14 -15.50 15.94
CA TYR A 230 0.91 -14.07 15.80
C TYR A 230 0.35 -13.43 17.08
N ARG A 231 -0.61 -14.08 17.75
CA ARG A 231 -1.16 -13.59 19.02
C ARG A 231 -0.10 -13.54 20.12
N GLU A 232 0.79 -14.52 20.20
CA GLU A 232 1.91 -14.55 21.15
C GLU A 232 2.89 -13.40 20.92
N LEU A 233 3.23 -13.12 19.64
CA LEU A 233 4.10 -12.00 19.28
C LEU A 233 3.52 -10.65 19.67
N LEU A 234 2.19 -10.53 19.73
CA LEU A 234 1.49 -9.29 20.08
C LEU A 234 1.12 -9.18 21.58
N ALA A 235 1.29 -10.21 22.35
CA ALA A 235 1.06 -10.20 23.80
C ALA A 235 2.15 -9.41 24.52
#